data_86fd66c34e0ff5d10722aab50c6cdaae
#
_entry.id   86fd66c34e0ff5d10722aab50c6cdaae
#
_cell.length_a   1.000
_cell.length_b   1.000
_cell.length_c   1.000
_cell.angle_alpha   90.00
_cell.angle_beta   90.00
_cell.angle_gamma   90.00
#
_symmetry.space_group_name_H-M   'P 1'
#
loop_
_entity.id
_entity.type
_entity.pdbx_description
1 polymer ?
#
loop_
_entity_poly.entity_id
_entity_poly.type
_entity_poly.pdbx_seq_one_letter_code
_entity_poly.pdbx_strand_id
1 'polypeptide(L)'
;MKKIVLIEDSKVLGTALSGALKVEGIEVYWAQNGVEGVRLAKQLTPDLILLDLMLPKLSGFDVCKLLKTDNATWRIPVIVMSTLADPESQDRAKEAGADYFIPKPYDLTDTLAEIKKHLK
;
A
#
# COMPACT_ATOMS: atom_id res chain seq x y z
N MET A 1 6.65 9.01 -15.40
CA MET A 1 7.15 8.44 -14.15
C MET A 1 6.01 7.82 -13.36
N LYS A 2 6.18 6.61 -12.90
CA LYS A 2 5.15 5.94 -12.10
C LYS A 2 5.05 6.56 -10.71
N LYS A 3 3.83 6.61 -10.17
CA LYS A 3 3.54 7.16 -8.85
C LYS A 3 3.00 6.08 -7.93
N ILE A 4 3.52 6.04 -6.70
CA ILE A 4 3.03 5.14 -5.66
C ILE A 4 2.62 5.97 -4.45
N VAL A 5 1.46 5.67 -3.88
CA VAL A 5 1.08 6.16 -2.55
C VAL A 5 1.43 5.05 -1.56
N LEU A 6 2.27 5.37 -0.58
CA LEU A 6 2.68 4.47 0.49
C LEU A 6 1.98 4.88 1.77
N ILE A 7 1.21 3.96 2.37
CA ILE A 7 0.47 4.22 3.62
C ILE A 7 1.10 3.33 4.69
N GLU A 8 1.96 3.93 5.52
CA GLU A 8 2.79 3.22 6.49
C GLU A 8 3.08 4.15 7.66
N ASP A 9 2.78 3.73 8.89
CA ASP A 9 3.05 4.55 10.07
C ASP A 9 4.46 4.40 10.63
N SER A 10 5.16 3.32 10.31
CA SER A 10 6.54 3.12 10.74
C SER A 10 7.49 4.00 9.93
N LYS A 11 8.18 4.90 10.62
CA LYS A 11 9.16 5.78 9.97
C LYS A 11 10.34 5.00 9.42
N VAL A 12 10.75 3.94 10.11
CA VAL A 12 11.87 3.10 9.66
C VAL A 12 11.52 2.38 8.36
N LEU A 13 10.38 1.70 8.33
CA LEU A 13 9.95 0.97 7.15
C LEU A 13 9.58 1.91 6.00
N GLY A 14 8.88 3.00 6.30
CA GLY A 14 8.50 3.98 5.28
C GLY A 14 9.71 4.62 4.63
N THR A 15 10.72 5.00 5.41
CA THR A 15 11.95 5.58 4.89
C THR A 15 12.71 4.59 4.00
N ALA A 16 12.85 3.36 4.47
CA ALA A 16 13.59 2.33 3.73
C ALA A 16 12.91 2.01 2.39
N LEU A 17 11.61 1.78 2.41
CA LEU A 17 10.87 1.41 1.20
C LEU A 17 10.76 2.59 0.24
N SER A 18 10.45 3.77 0.75
CA SER A 18 10.38 4.99 -0.06
C SER A 18 11.71 5.26 -0.76
N GLY A 19 12.82 5.14 -0.03
CA GLY A 19 14.15 5.34 -0.60
C GLY A 19 14.47 4.33 -1.70
N ALA A 20 14.17 3.06 -1.47
CA ALA A 20 14.41 1.99 -2.44
C ALA A 20 13.60 2.21 -3.73
N LEU A 21 12.36 2.63 -3.60
CA LEU A 21 11.49 2.90 -4.76
C LEU A 21 11.98 4.11 -5.55
N LYS A 22 12.45 5.15 -4.86
CA LYS A 22 13.01 6.34 -5.53
C LYS A 22 14.23 6.01 -6.35
N VAL A 23 15.08 5.12 -5.87
CA VAL A 23 16.26 4.64 -6.63
C VAL A 23 15.83 3.99 -7.93
N GLU A 24 14.65 3.35 -7.94
CA GLU A 24 14.09 2.71 -9.14
C GLU A 24 13.38 3.70 -10.07
N GLY A 25 13.44 4.99 -9.78
CA GLY A 25 12.82 6.02 -10.62
C GLY A 25 11.33 6.19 -10.39
N ILE A 26 10.82 5.76 -9.25
CA ILE A 26 9.40 5.85 -8.91
C ILE A 26 9.15 7.02 -7.99
N GLU A 27 8.11 7.82 -8.26
CA GLU A 27 7.67 8.87 -7.35
C GLU A 27 6.85 8.25 -6.20
N VAL A 28 7.25 8.52 -4.97
CA VAL A 28 6.57 7.99 -3.78
C VAL A 28 5.98 9.12 -2.97
N TYR A 29 4.70 8.98 -2.64
CA TYR A 29 4.00 9.91 -1.75
C TYR A 29 3.62 9.10 -0.50
N TRP A 30 4.22 9.45 0.62
CA TRP A 30 4.12 8.67 1.85
C TRP A 30 3.17 9.32 2.84
N ALA A 31 2.13 8.58 3.22
CA ALA A 31 1.17 8.94 4.26
C ALA A 31 1.42 8.09 5.49
N GLN A 32 1.34 8.66 6.68
CA GLN A 32 1.58 7.96 7.94
C GLN A 32 0.30 7.46 8.61
N ASN A 33 -0.86 7.73 8.05
CA ASN A 33 -2.14 7.21 8.54
C ASN A 33 -3.12 7.01 7.37
N GLY A 34 -4.19 6.28 7.66
CA GLY A 34 -5.16 5.91 6.62
C GLY A 34 -5.94 7.09 6.05
N VAL A 35 -6.28 8.06 6.89
CA VAL A 35 -7.04 9.25 6.44
C VAL A 35 -6.25 10.02 5.40
N GLU A 36 -4.99 10.30 5.70
CA GLU A 36 -4.09 11.00 4.78
C GLU A 36 -3.84 10.16 3.53
N GLY A 37 -3.69 8.84 3.68
CA GLY A 37 -3.48 7.93 2.56
C GLY A 37 -4.63 7.94 1.57
N VAL A 38 -5.86 7.89 2.07
CA VAL A 38 -7.05 7.96 1.21
C VAL A 38 -7.11 9.30 0.48
N ARG A 39 -6.83 10.38 1.20
CA ARG A 39 -6.82 11.73 0.60
C ARG A 39 -5.81 11.82 -0.54
N LEU A 40 -4.59 11.35 -0.30
CA LEU A 40 -3.54 11.37 -1.32
C LEU A 40 -3.90 10.50 -2.53
N ALA A 41 -4.45 9.32 -2.29
CA ALA A 41 -4.84 8.42 -3.38
C ALA A 41 -5.90 9.04 -4.28
N LYS A 42 -6.89 9.69 -3.69
CA LYS A 42 -7.94 10.38 -4.46
C LYS A 42 -7.39 11.57 -5.25
N GLN A 43 -6.49 12.33 -4.63
CA GLN A 43 -5.91 13.53 -5.23
C GLN A 43 -4.95 13.19 -6.37
N LEU A 44 -4.10 12.20 -6.17
CA LEU A 44 -3.02 11.87 -7.09
C LEU A 44 -3.36 10.78 -8.10
N THR A 45 -4.36 9.96 -7.81
CA THR A 45 -4.69 8.76 -8.59
C THR A 45 -3.41 8.02 -9.02
N PRO A 46 -2.66 7.47 -8.05
CA PRO A 46 -1.37 6.84 -8.34
C PRO A 46 -1.52 5.57 -9.17
N ASP A 47 -0.41 5.03 -9.61
CA ASP A 47 -0.37 3.77 -10.36
C ASP A 47 -0.48 2.55 -9.44
N LEU A 48 -0.15 2.70 -8.17
CA LEU A 48 -0.16 1.63 -7.17
C LEU A 48 -0.27 2.22 -5.78
N ILE A 49 -0.92 1.48 -4.88
CA ILE A 49 -0.98 1.82 -3.45
C ILE A 49 -0.37 0.69 -2.65
N LEU A 50 0.57 1.05 -1.76
CA LEU A 50 1.14 0.13 -0.77
C LEU A 50 0.53 0.48 0.57
N LEU A 51 -0.04 -0.52 1.26
CA LEU A 51 -0.88 -0.27 2.41
C LEU A 51 -0.56 -1.23 3.56
N ASP A 52 -0.24 -0.69 4.73
CA ASP A 52 -0.16 -1.46 5.96
C ASP A 52 -1.55 -1.60 6.57
N LEU A 53 -1.84 -2.75 7.15
CA LEU A 53 -3.12 -3.00 7.83
C LEU A 53 -3.17 -2.37 9.23
N MET A 54 -2.03 -2.29 9.90
CA MET A 54 -1.97 -1.79 11.28
C MET A 54 -1.63 -0.30 11.29
N LEU A 55 -2.66 0.52 11.11
CA LEU A 55 -2.52 1.97 11.04
C LEU A 55 -3.25 2.66 12.18
N PRO A 56 -2.78 3.85 12.62
CA PRO A 56 -3.56 4.68 13.52
C PRO A 56 -4.74 5.33 12.79
N LYS A 57 -5.74 5.72 13.55
CA LYS A 57 -6.96 6.44 13.13
C LYS A 57 -7.94 5.60 12.31
N LEU A 58 -7.49 4.97 11.24
CA LEU A 58 -8.34 4.20 10.35
C LEU A 58 -7.59 2.92 9.97
N SER A 59 -8.18 1.75 10.25
CA SER A 59 -7.50 0.48 9.99
C SER A 59 -7.24 0.29 8.50
N GLY A 60 -6.18 -0.46 8.18
CA GLY A 60 -5.85 -0.75 6.79
C GLY A 60 -6.93 -1.53 6.05
N PHE A 61 -7.69 -2.37 6.74
CA PHE A 61 -8.84 -3.06 6.13
C PHE A 61 -9.88 -2.05 5.64
N ASP A 62 -10.21 -1.07 6.48
CA ASP A 62 -11.17 -0.03 6.13
C ASP A 62 -10.63 0.88 5.02
N VAL A 63 -9.35 1.22 5.07
CA VAL A 63 -8.69 2.00 4.00
C VAL A 63 -8.80 1.27 2.67
N CYS A 64 -8.48 -0.03 2.65
CA CYS A 64 -8.55 -0.84 1.45
C CYS A 64 -9.97 -0.85 0.87
N LYS A 65 -10.95 -1.09 1.72
CA LYS A 65 -12.36 -1.11 1.30
C LYS A 65 -12.79 0.24 0.73
N LEU A 66 -12.42 1.34 1.39
CA LEU A 66 -12.73 2.67 0.90
C LEU A 66 -12.13 2.92 -0.48
N LEU A 67 -10.86 2.57 -0.66
CA LEU A 67 -10.17 2.77 -1.93
C LEU A 67 -10.78 1.92 -3.06
N LYS A 68 -11.15 0.68 -2.74
CA LYS A 68 -11.67 -0.25 -3.76
C LYS A 68 -13.15 -0.03 -4.07
N THR A 69 -13.85 0.80 -3.30
CA THR A 69 -15.26 1.13 -3.56
C THR A 69 -15.48 2.57 -4.04
N ASP A 70 -14.43 3.38 -4.09
CA ASP A 70 -14.51 4.78 -4.56
C ASP A 70 -14.28 4.83 -6.07
N ASN A 71 -15.10 5.61 -6.77
CA ASN A 71 -15.01 5.74 -8.24
C ASN A 71 -13.66 6.25 -8.73
N ALA A 72 -12.96 7.04 -7.92
CA ALA A 72 -11.66 7.62 -8.31
C ALA A 72 -10.50 6.64 -8.15
N THR A 73 -10.65 5.61 -7.32
CA THR A 73 -9.50 4.79 -6.91
C THR A 73 -9.67 3.28 -7.06
N TRP A 74 -10.88 2.78 -7.35
CA TRP A 74 -11.14 1.35 -7.34
C TRP A 74 -10.27 0.54 -8.31
N ARG A 75 -9.82 1.15 -9.40
CA ARG A 75 -8.98 0.46 -10.41
C ARG A 75 -7.50 0.40 -10.02
N ILE A 76 -7.09 1.18 -9.02
CA ILE A 76 -5.68 1.24 -8.64
C ILE A 76 -5.33 -0.04 -7.88
N PRO A 77 -4.28 -0.78 -8.27
CA PRO A 77 -3.86 -1.97 -7.52
C PRO A 77 -3.44 -1.59 -6.10
N VAL A 78 -3.88 -2.39 -5.13
CA VAL A 78 -3.50 -2.23 -3.73
C VAL A 78 -2.73 -3.47 -3.29
N ILE A 79 -1.49 -3.27 -2.87
CA ILE A 79 -0.67 -4.31 -2.25
C ILE A 79 -0.66 -4.04 -0.75
N VAL A 80 -1.16 -5.00 0.02
CA VAL A 80 -1.15 -4.94 1.47
C VAL A 80 0.15 -5.54 1.99
N MET A 81 0.80 -4.85 2.94
CA MET A 81 2.01 -5.33 3.61
C MET A 81 1.77 -5.26 5.10
N SER A 82 1.88 -6.39 5.81
CA SER A 82 1.57 -6.38 7.24
C SER A 82 2.20 -7.52 8.02
N THR A 83 2.49 -7.25 9.31
CA THR A 83 2.82 -8.31 10.27
C THR A 83 1.58 -9.12 10.63
N LEU A 84 0.39 -8.55 10.42
CA LEU A 84 -0.89 -9.24 10.62
C LEU A 84 -1.14 -10.13 9.41
N ALA A 85 -0.48 -11.28 9.38
CA ALA A 85 -0.39 -12.14 8.20
C ALA A 85 -0.98 -13.54 8.40
N ASP A 86 -1.79 -13.75 9.43
CA ASP A 86 -2.50 -14.99 9.64
C ASP A 86 -3.54 -15.21 8.51
N PRO A 87 -3.99 -16.46 8.28
CA PRO A 87 -4.93 -16.73 7.18
C PRO A 87 -6.20 -15.91 7.21
N GLU A 88 -6.75 -15.69 8.40
CA GLU A 88 -7.98 -14.88 8.55
C GLU A 88 -7.77 -13.42 8.13
N SER A 89 -6.64 -12.84 8.53
CA SER A 89 -6.31 -11.46 8.14
C SER A 89 -6.05 -11.32 6.65
N GLN A 90 -5.39 -12.31 6.06
CA GLN A 90 -5.18 -12.33 4.61
C GLN A 90 -6.50 -12.43 3.86
N ASP A 91 -7.42 -13.26 4.34
CA ASP A 91 -8.76 -13.40 3.75
C ASP A 91 -9.53 -12.09 3.87
N ARG A 92 -9.47 -11.43 5.02
CA ARG A 92 -10.11 -10.13 5.22
C ARG A 92 -9.57 -9.06 4.27
N ALA A 93 -8.26 -9.04 4.07
CA ALA A 93 -7.64 -8.10 3.14
C ALA A 93 -8.13 -8.35 1.72
N LYS A 94 -8.19 -9.61 1.31
CA LYS A 94 -8.68 -10.00 0.00
C LYS A 94 -10.15 -9.61 -0.19
N GLU A 95 -10.98 -9.86 0.81
CA GLU A 95 -12.40 -9.47 0.78
C GLU A 95 -12.57 -7.95 0.70
N ALA A 96 -11.66 -7.19 1.32
CA ALA A 96 -11.65 -5.73 1.22
C ALA A 96 -11.20 -5.23 -0.15
N GLY A 97 -10.70 -6.12 -1.02
CA GLY A 97 -10.31 -5.81 -2.37
C GLY A 97 -8.82 -5.73 -2.64
N ALA A 98 -7.97 -6.14 -1.67
CA ALA A 98 -6.52 -6.13 -1.88
C ALA A 98 -6.14 -7.04 -3.05
N ASP A 99 -5.26 -6.56 -3.90
CA ASP A 99 -4.81 -7.29 -5.09
C ASP A 99 -3.66 -8.24 -4.79
N TYR A 100 -2.88 -7.95 -3.75
CA TYR A 100 -1.77 -8.80 -3.33
C TYR A 100 -1.44 -8.54 -1.86
N PHE A 101 -0.83 -9.53 -1.19
CA PHE A 101 -0.47 -9.46 0.23
C PHE A 101 0.98 -9.87 0.43
N ILE A 102 1.77 -9.02 1.10
CA ILE A 102 3.17 -9.29 1.44
C ILE A 102 3.29 -9.31 2.96
N PRO A 103 3.55 -10.48 3.57
CA PRO A 103 3.77 -10.53 5.03
C PRO A 103 5.07 -9.85 5.43
N LYS A 104 5.06 -9.19 6.58
CA LYS A 104 6.26 -8.65 7.23
C LYS A 104 6.81 -9.66 8.23
N PRO A 105 8.11 -9.74 8.45
CA PRO A 105 9.16 -9.01 7.71
C PRO A 105 9.30 -9.54 6.27
N TYR A 106 9.62 -8.66 5.35
CA TYR A 106 9.75 -9.04 3.94
C TYR A 106 11.19 -8.85 3.47
N ASP A 107 11.52 -9.55 2.39
CA ASP A 107 12.77 -9.33 1.67
C ASP A 107 12.57 -8.15 0.72
N LEU A 108 13.42 -7.14 0.82
CA LEU A 108 13.26 -5.92 0.04
C LEU A 108 13.36 -6.17 -1.46
N THR A 109 14.30 -7.02 -1.88
CA THR A 109 14.50 -7.33 -3.30
C THR A 109 13.26 -8.02 -3.88
N ASP A 110 12.73 -9.02 -3.18
CA ASP A 110 11.53 -9.73 -3.62
C ASP A 110 10.32 -8.80 -3.64
N THR A 111 10.21 -7.92 -2.64
CA THR A 111 9.13 -6.96 -2.55
C THR A 111 9.15 -5.98 -3.72
N LEU A 112 10.33 -5.45 -4.07
CA LEU A 112 10.47 -4.55 -5.22
C LEU A 112 10.08 -5.26 -6.52
N ALA A 113 10.45 -6.52 -6.67
CA ALA A 113 10.08 -7.30 -7.86
C ALA A 113 8.55 -7.44 -7.97
N GLU A 114 7.87 -7.73 -6.87
CA GLU A 114 6.40 -7.83 -6.86
C GLU A 114 5.74 -6.49 -7.18
N ILE A 115 6.24 -5.41 -6.59
CA ILE A 115 5.72 -4.06 -6.84
C ILE A 115 5.82 -3.74 -8.33
N LYS A 116 6.97 -4.02 -8.95
CA LYS A 116 7.19 -3.75 -10.38
C LYS A 116 6.22 -4.54 -11.26
N LYS A 117 5.89 -5.78 -10.89
CA LYS A 117 4.91 -6.57 -11.64
C LYS A 117 3.55 -5.88 -11.69
N HIS A 118 3.15 -5.26 -10.60
CA HIS A 118 1.84 -4.61 -10.49
C HIS A 118 1.82 -3.21 -11.10
N LEU A 119 2.97 -2.64 -11.42
CA LEU A 119 3.08 -1.32 -12.05
C LEU A 119 2.94 -1.35 -13.56
N LYS A 120 2.89 -2.50 -14.14
CA LYS A 120 2.81 -2.63 -15.61
C LYS A 120 1.42 -2.32 -16.13
#